data_16cfcaed1e374d0313ca09a3b65ff57e
#
_entry.id   16cfcaed1e374d0313ca09a3b65ff57e
#
_cell.length_a   1.000
_cell.length_b   1.000
_cell.length_c   1.000
_cell.angle_alpha   90.00
_cell.angle_beta   90.00
_cell.angle_gamma   90.00
#
_symmetry.space_group_name_H-M   'P 1'
#
loop_
_entity.id
_entity.type
_entity.pdbx_description
1 polymer ?
#
loop_
_entity_poly.entity_id
_entity_poly.type
_entity_poly.pdbx_seq_one_letter_code
_entity_poly.pdbx_strand_id
1 'polypeptide(L)'
;MSTHQKIALVTGATRGVGRETVRQLAKAGVHVLLAGRNHANAAKAAEGMRADGLAVDPIALDVTDPSSIKAAAAHVQATFGRLDILVNNAGVLLDAPERKPSEQPLSVWRDTFDTNVFGLVEVTQAFLPLLKAAAAGRIVNLSSQLGSFGLHTDPSSSIYDFKIPAYDASKSVVNAWTVHLAYELKDTPIKVNAVHPGYVKTDMNGGDGELDVEAGARSSVEMALLDDNGPSGTFTHMGKTLPW
;
A
#
# COMPACT_ATOMS: atom_id res chain seq x y z
N MET A 1 -11.65 -23.03 -18.67
CA MET A 1 -11.24 -21.61 -18.69
C MET A 1 -9.79 -21.57 -18.23
N SER A 2 -8.86 -21.12 -19.07
CA SER A 2 -7.46 -20.96 -18.65
C SER A 2 -7.42 -19.82 -17.62
N THR A 3 -7.24 -20.15 -16.35
CA THR A 3 -7.03 -19.14 -15.30
C THR A 3 -5.64 -18.56 -15.49
N HIS A 4 -5.56 -17.44 -16.23
CA HIS A 4 -4.30 -16.70 -16.30
C HIS A 4 -3.91 -16.29 -14.87
N GLN A 5 -2.67 -16.61 -14.48
CA GLN A 5 -2.10 -16.20 -13.20
C GLN A 5 -2.19 -14.67 -13.06
N LYS A 6 -2.73 -14.17 -11.94
CA LYS A 6 -2.77 -12.73 -11.64
C LYS A 6 -1.37 -12.20 -11.42
N ILE A 7 -1.12 -10.97 -11.85
CA ILE A 7 0.13 -10.24 -11.64
C ILE A 7 -0.11 -9.13 -10.63
N ALA A 8 0.69 -9.08 -9.55
CA ALA A 8 0.62 -8.05 -8.52
C ALA A 8 1.91 -7.25 -8.43
N LEU A 9 1.81 -5.98 -8.07
CA LEU A 9 2.93 -5.13 -7.67
C LEU A 9 2.69 -4.65 -6.23
N VAL A 10 3.69 -4.81 -5.36
CA VAL A 10 3.64 -4.31 -3.97
C VAL A 10 4.80 -3.34 -3.76
N THR A 11 4.52 -2.06 -3.49
CA THR A 11 5.54 -1.05 -3.26
C THR A 11 6.09 -1.11 -1.82
N GLY A 12 7.38 -0.75 -1.62
CA GLY A 12 8.01 -0.76 -0.30
C GLY A 12 8.05 -2.15 0.36
N ALA A 13 8.19 -3.21 -0.45
CA ALA A 13 7.97 -4.59 -0.04
C ALA A 13 9.22 -5.34 0.43
N THR A 14 10.32 -4.65 0.70
CA THR A 14 11.58 -5.31 1.13
C THR A 14 11.58 -5.77 2.59
N ARG A 15 10.63 -5.30 3.41
CA ARG A 15 10.49 -5.62 4.84
C ARG A 15 9.04 -5.42 5.33
N GLY A 16 8.79 -5.79 6.60
CA GLY A 16 7.55 -5.51 7.31
C GLY A 16 6.28 -6.03 6.61
N VAL A 17 5.20 -5.26 6.75
CA VAL A 17 3.87 -5.60 6.19
C VAL A 17 3.91 -5.82 4.67
N GLY A 18 4.66 -4.99 3.93
CA GLY A 18 4.76 -5.13 2.48
C GLY A 18 5.38 -6.45 2.05
N ARG A 19 6.48 -6.88 2.71
CA ARG A 19 7.13 -8.18 2.42
C ARG A 19 6.20 -9.34 2.72
N GLU A 20 5.46 -9.25 3.80
CA GLU A 20 4.51 -10.27 4.20
C GLU A 20 3.29 -10.32 3.26
N THR A 21 2.81 -9.16 2.80
CA THR A 21 1.77 -9.07 1.76
C THR A 21 2.20 -9.80 0.48
N VAL A 22 3.46 -9.59 0.04
CA VAL A 22 4.03 -10.34 -1.11
C VAL A 22 3.97 -11.84 -0.86
N ARG A 23 4.42 -12.29 0.32
CA ARG A 23 4.44 -13.72 0.65
C ARG A 23 3.05 -14.35 0.63
N GLN A 24 2.06 -13.68 1.23
CA GLN A 24 0.68 -14.18 1.28
C GLN A 24 0.02 -14.19 -0.11
N LEU A 25 0.19 -13.14 -0.91
CA LEU A 25 -0.31 -13.11 -2.29
C LEU A 25 0.32 -14.21 -3.14
N ALA A 26 1.64 -14.42 -3.04
CA ALA A 26 2.33 -15.46 -3.78
C ALA A 26 1.87 -16.87 -3.36
N LYS A 27 1.62 -17.11 -2.05
CA LYS A 27 1.01 -18.35 -1.54
C LYS A 27 -0.41 -18.57 -2.07
N ALA A 28 -1.14 -17.50 -2.36
CA ALA A 28 -2.46 -17.55 -2.99
C ALA A 28 -2.40 -17.75 -4.53
N GLY A 29 -1.21 -18.02 -5.10
CA GLY A 29 -1.01 -18.30 -6.52
C GLY A 29 -0.85 -17.07 -7.41
N VAL A 30 -0.69 -15.89 -6.84
CA VAL A 30 -0.42 -14.65 -7.58
C VAL A 30 1.08 -14.56 -7.92
N HIS A 31 1.43 -14.10 -9.12
CA HIS A 31 2.81 -13.71 -9.44
C HIS A 31 3.05 -12.30 -8.92
N VAL A 32 3.98 -12.13 -7.99
CA VAL A 32 4.14 -10.86 -7.28
C VAL A 32 5.47 -10.18 -7.60
N LEU A 33 5.40 -8.94 -8.04
CA LEU A 33 6.54 -8.04 -8.19
C LEU A 33 6.82 -7.37 -6.84
N LEU A 34 7.90 -7.81 -6.18
CA LEU A 34 8.38 -7.26 -4.92
C LEU A 34 9.17 -5.99 -5.21
N ALA A 35 8.55 -4.82 -5.00
CA ALA A 35 9.19 -3.56 -5.32
C ALA A 35 9.93 -2.95 -4.12
N GLY A 36 11.15 -2.50 -4.40
CA GLY A 36 12.01 -1.77 -3.46
C GLY A 36 12.85 -0.72 -4.17
N ARG A 37 13.24 0.34 -3.48
CA ARG A 37 14.06 1.45 -4.02
C ARG A 37 15.38 0.97 -4.64
N ASN A 38 15.94 -0.09 -4.12
CA ASN A 38 17.18 -0.69 -4.58
C ASN A 38 16.91 -2.13 -5.02
N HIS A 39 17.26 -2.46 -6.28
CA HIS A 39 17.03 -3.79 -6.85
C HIS A 39 17.74 -4.90 -6.04
N ALA A 40 18.96 -4.68 -5.57
CA ALA A 40 19.70 -5.69 -4.79
C ALA A 40 18.98 -6.02 -3.47
N ASN A 41 18.41 -5.01 -2.78
CA ASN A 41 17.62 -5.23 -1.57
C ASN A 41 16.30 -5.96 -1.88
N ALA A 42 15.62 -5.62 -3.00
CA ALA A 42 14.44 -6.33 -3.45
C ALA A 42 14.75 -7.80 -3.80
N ALA A 43 15.85 -8.06 -4.50
CA ALA A 43 16.31 -9.39 -4.85
C ALA A 43 16.60 -10.24 -3.59
N LYS A 44 17.33 -9.67 -2.60
CA LYS A 44 17.59 -10.34 -1.32
C LYS A 44 16.30 -10.63 -0.54
N ALA A 45 15.32 -9.71 -0.56
CA ALA A 45 14.04 -9.93 0.11
C ALA A 45 13.19 -11.02 -0.56
N ALA A 46 13.30 -11.18 -1.88
CA ALA A 46 12.58 -12.19 -2.65
C ALA A 46 13.24 -13.58 -2.61
N GLU A 47 14.54 -13.67 -2.28
CA GLU A 47 15.35 -14.89 -2.39
C GLU A 47 14.75 -16.08 -1.65
N GLY A 48 14.40 -15.93 -0.37
CA GLY A 48 13.80 -16.99 0.42
C GLY A 48 12.44 -17.43 -0.12
N MET A 49 11.61 -16.50 -0.59
CA MET A 49 10.30 -16.82 -1.17
C MET A 49 10.44 -17.61 -2.48
N ARG A 50 11.42 -17.26 -3.31
CA ARG A 50 11.72 -17.98 -4.55
C ARG A 50 12.29 -19.37 -4.27
N ALA A 51 13.11 -19.53 -3.25
CA ALA A 51 13.61 -20.83 -2.79
C ALA A 51 12.47 -21.75 -2.31
N ASP A 52 11.42 -21.17 -1.72
CA ASP A 52 10.19 -21.86 -1.35
C ASP A 52 9.25 -22.15 -2.55
N GLY A 53 9.67 -21.84 -3.78
CA GLY A 53 8.90 -22.07 -5.00
C GLY A 53 7.79 -21.04 -5.27
N LEU A 54 7.76 -19.91 -4.54
CA LEU A 54 6.77 -18.86 -4.77
C LEU A 54 7.12 -18.00 -5.98
N ALA A 55 6.10 -17.62 -6.77
CA ALA A 55 6.25 -16.76 -7.93
C ALA A 55 6.44 -15.29 -7.50
N VAL A 56 7.67 -14.92 -7.18
CA VAL A 56 8.05 -13.57 -6.73
C VAL A 56 9.26 -13.08 -7.52
N ASP A 57 9.12 -11.93 -8.19
CA ASP A 57 10.23 -11.28 -8.87
C ASP A 57 10.55 -9.91 -8.24
N PRO A 58 11.84 -9.59 -8.04
CA PRO A 58 12.24 -8.29 -7.55
C PRO A 58 12.16 -7.24 -8.65
N ILE A 59 11.71 -6.03 -8.30
CA ILE A 59 11.74 -4.87 -9.19
C ILE A 59 12.26 -3.63 -8.45
N ALA A 60 13.10 -2.83 -9.12
CA ALA A 60 13.49 -1.52 -8.60
C ALA A 60 12.33 -0.55 -8.81
N LEU A 61 11.85 0.07 -7.74
CA LEU A 61 10.88 1.14 -7.76
C LEU A 61 11.06 2.02 -6.52
N ASP A 62 11.53 3.24 -6.74
CA ASP A 62 11.51 4.32 -5.76
C ASP A 62 10.28 5.19 -6.03
N VAL A 63 9.36 5.24 -5.08
CA VAL A 63 8.11 6.00 -5.22
C VAL A 63 8.31 7.51 -5.23
N THR A 64 9.50 7.99 -4.84
CA THR A 64 9.86 9.42 -4.85
C THR A 64 10.68 9.82 -6.09
N ASP A 65 10.93 8.88 -7.01
CA ASP A 65 11.68 9.13 -8.26
C ASP A 65 10.80 8.83 -9.49
N PRO A 66 10.31 9.87 -10.20
CA PRO A 66 9.50 9.70 -11.41
C PRO A 66 10.16 8.83 -12.49
N SER A 67 11.49 8.88 -12.59
CA SER A 67 12.22 8.08 -13.57
C SER A 67 12.21 6.59 -13.21
N SER A 68 12.33 6.26 -11.93
CA SER A 68 12.21 4.91 -11.41
C SER A 68 10.81 4.35 -11.60
N ILE A 69 9.76 5.15 -11.32
CA ILE A 69 8.36 4.77 -11.52
C ILE A 69 8.09 4.46 -12.99
N LYS A 70 8.52 5.34 -13.89
CA LYS A 70 8.36 5.16 -15.34
C LYS A 70 9.07 3.92 -15.86
N ALA A 71 10.30 3.67 -15.39
CA ALA A 71 11.08 2.49 -15.78
C ALA A 71 10.41 1.20 -15.31
N ALA A 72 9.90 1.17 -14.06
CA ALA A 72 9.16 0.04 -13.52
C ALA A 72 7.87 -0.24 -14.31
N ALA A 73 7.08 0.79 -14.63
CA ALA A 73 5.85 0.64 -15.43
C ALA A 73 6.16 0.13 -16.85
N ALA A 74 7.21 0.65 -17.50
CA ALA A 74 7.65 0.18 -18.82
C ALA A 74 8.10 -1.29 -18.79
N HIS A 75 8.81 -1.72 -17.73
CA HIS A 75 9.21 -3.11 -17.56
C HIS A 75 7.98 -4.02 -17.41
N VAL A 76 7.00 -3.66 -16.59
CA VAL A 76 5.77 -4.45 -16.41
C VAL A 76 4.95 -4.51 -17.70
N GLN A 77 4.86 -3.39 -18.45
CA GLN A 77 4.21 -3.35 -19.75
C GLN A 77 4.88 -4.32 -20.74
N ALA A 78 6.21 -4.31 -20.83
CA ALA A 78 6.95 -5.13 -21.77
C ALA A 78 6.89 -6.62 -21.42
N THR A 79 6.87 -6.96 -20.12
CA THR A 79 6.94 -8.35 -19.64
C THR A 79 5.56 -9.00 -19.56
N PHE A 80 4.55 -8.29 -19.08
CA PHE A 80 3.24 -8.86 -18.75
C PHE A 80 2.08 -8.22 -19.55
N GLY A 81 2.25 -7.01 -20.07
CA GLY A 81 1.22 -6.28 -20.81
C GLY A 81 0.04 -5.79 -19.96
N ARG A 82 -0.03 -6.19 -18.70
CA ARG A 82 -1.09 -5.82 -17.73
C ARG A 82 -0.59 -5.89 -16.28
N LEU A 83 -1.38 -5.33 -15.39
CA LEU A 83 -1.24 -5.50 -13.94
C LEU A 83 -2.62 -5.77 -13.36
N ASP A 84 -2.79 -6.85 -12.60
CA ASP A 84 -4.09 -7.20 -11.98
C ASP A 84 -4.26 -6.57 -10.60
N ILE A 85 -3.16 -6.40 -9.85
CA ILE A 85 -3.19 -5.91 -8.47
C ILE A 85 -2.06 -4.90 -8.25
N LEU A 86 -2.40 -3.72 -7.71
CA LEU A 86 -1.46 -2.73 -7.20
C LEU A 86 -1.68 -2.55 -5.70
N VAL A 87 -0.66 -2.84 -4.89
CA VAL A 87 -0.66 -2.54 -3.46
C VAL A 87 0.32 -1.40 -3.19
N ASN A 88 -0.21 -0.21 -2.95
CA ASN A 88 0.52 0.97 -2.53
C ASN A 88 0.82 0.87 -1.03
N ASN A 89 1.90 0.14 -0.70
CA ASN A 89 2.32 -0.10 0.69
C ASN A 89 3.48 0.81 1.12
N ALA A 90 4.28 1.34 0.21
CA ALA A 90 5.39 2.23 0.56
C ALA A 90 4.91 3.40 1.42
N GLY A 91 5.62 3.67 2.51
CA GLY A 91 5.31 4.77 3.41
C GLY A 91 6.39 4.97 4.47
N VAL A 92 6.41 6.18 5.02
CA VAL A 92 7.31 6.61 6.10
C VAL A 92 6.52 7.30 7.21
N LEU A 93 7.06 7.25 8.43
CA LEU A 93 6.62 8.00 9.59
C LEU A 93 7.87 8.74 10.10
N LEU A 94 7.88 10.05 9.97
CA LEU A 94 9.04 10.90 10.26
C LEU A 94 8.78 11.90 11.38
N ASP A 95 7.54 11.99 11.85
CA ASP A 95 7.18 12.84 12.97
C ASP A 95 7.98 12.46 14.23
N ALA A 96 8.33 13.46 15.04
CA ALA A 96 8.87 13.30 16.37
C ALA A 96 7.69 13.35 17.37
N PRO A 97 7.30 12.20 17.98
CA PRO A 97 6.08 12.12 18.80
C PRO A 97 6.11 13.01 20.04
N GLU A 98 7.29 13.38 20.52
CA GLU A 98 7.49 14.28 21.67
C GLU A 98 7.25 15.76 21.34
N ARG A 99 7.16 16.12 20.04
CA ARG A 99 6.90 17.49 19.60
C ARG A 99 5.41 17.76 19.47
N LYS A 100 5.00 18.96 19.83
CA LYS A 100 3.63 19.41 19.54
C LYS A 100 3.38 19.49 18.03
N PRO A 101 2.14 19.35 17.56
CA PRO A 101 1.81 19.47 16.15
C PRO A 101 2.34 20.74 15.47
N SER A 102 2.28 21.89 16.16
CA SER A 102 2.77 23.19 15.66
C SER A 102 4.30 23.31 15.60
N GLU A 103 5.03 22.37 16.20
CA GLU A 103 6.50 22.37 16.33
C GLU A 103 7.18 21.38 15.38
N GLN A 104 6.41 20.58 14.64
CA GLN A 104 6.97 19.65 13.65
C GLN A 104 7.60 20.44 12.49
N PRO A 105 8.88 20.14 12.13
CA PRO A 105 9.56 20.82 11.03
C PRO A 105 8.82 20.65 9.70
N LEU A 106 8.80 21.70 8.88
CA LEU A 106 8.17 21.64 7.55
C LEU A 106 8.85 20.62 6.61
N SER A 107 10.14 20.32 6.81
CA SER A 107 10.82 19.24 6.09
C SER A 107 10.19 17.88 6.37
N VAL A 108 9.83 17.59 7.62
CA VAL A 108 9.11 16.35 8.00
C VAL A 108 7.79 16.22 7.23
N TRP A 109 7.03 17.31 7.11
CA TRP A 109 5.80 17.34 6.31
C TRP A 109 6.08 17.05 4.84
N ARG A 110 7.06 17.72 4.24
CA ARG A 110 7.40 17.53 2.82
C ARG A 110 7.83 16.10 2.54
N ASP A 111 8.82 15.60 3.28
CA ASP A 111 9.37 14.25 3.06
C ASP A 111 8.32 13.15 3.29
N THR A 112 7.41 13.36 4.27
CA THR A 112 6.28 12.45 4.52
C THR A 112 5.31 12.46 3.35
N PHE A 113 4.92 13.66 2.85
CA PHE A 113 3.99 13.79 1.74
C PHE A 113 4.60 13.31 0.43
N ASP A 114 5.87 13.56 0.17
CA ASP A 114 6.57 13.08 -1.04
C ASP A 114 6.48 11.56 -1.15
N THR A 115 6.67 10.84 -0.04
CA THR A 115 6.58 9.37 -0.05
C THR A 115 5.13 8.87 0.03
N ASN A 116 4.37 9.32 1.05
CA ASN A 116 3.09 8.71 1.40
C ASN A 116 1.95 9.14 0.47
N VAL A 117 2.06 10.32 -0.14
CA VAL A 117 1.00 10.94 -0.96
C VAL A 117 1.41 11.03 -2.42
N PHE A 118 2.40 11.87 -2.74
CA PHE A 118 2.74 12.13 -4.14
C PHE A 118 3.29 10.90 -4.83
N GLY A 119 4.17 10.14 -4.15
CA GLY A 119 4.69 8.88 -4.67
C GLY A 119 3.58 7.83 -4.90
N LEU A 120 2.62 7.72 -3.99
CA LEU A 120 1.47 6.82 -4.14
C LEU A 120 0.61 7.21 -5.35
N VAL A 121 0.32 8.51 -5.51
CA VAL A 121 -0.47 9.04 -6.63
C VAL A 121 0.26 8.79 -7.95
N GLU A 122 1.53 9.13 -8.03
CA GLU A 122 2.34 8.99 -9.25
C GLU A 122 2.50 7.52 -9.67
N VAL A 123 2.78 6.62 -8.73
CA VAL A 123 2.79 5.17 -8.99
C VAL A 123 1.44 4.73 -9.52
N THR A 124 0.33 5.12 -8.88
CA THR A 124 -1.00 4.73 -9.32
C THR A 124 -1.27 5.22 -10.75
N GLN A 125 -0.95 6.47 -11.07
CA GLN A 125 -1.13 7.04 -12.41
C GLN A 125 -0.30 6.31 -13.46
N ALA A 126 0.95 5.97 -13.16
CA ALA A 126 1.84 5.27 -14.08
C ALA A 126 1.37 3.83 -14.38
N PHE A 127 0.79 3.15 -13.39
CA PHE A 127 0.31 1.77 -13.53
C PHE A 127 -1.18 1.66 -13.91
N LEU A 128 -1.94 2.74 -13.89
CA LEU A 128 -3.37 2.73 -14.21
C LEU A 128 -3.70 2.18 -15.62
N PRO A 129 -2.92 2.50 -16.68
CA PRO A 129 -3.14 1.89 -17.99
C PRO A 129 -3.03 0.36 -17.97
N LEU A 130 -2.06 -0.18 -17.21
CA LEU A 130 -1.87 -1.61 -17.04
C LEU A 130 -3.00 -2.28 -16.24
N LEU A 131 -3.51 -1.58 -15.21
CA LEU A 131 -4.68 -2.01 -14.44
C LEU A 131 -5.95 -2.02 -15.29
N LYS A 132 -6.10 -1.05 -16.19
CA LYS A 132 -7.21 -1.00 -17.18
C LYS A 132 -7.10 -2.09 -18.25
N ALA A 133 -5.89 -2.62 -18.50
CA ALA A 133 -5.67 -3.75 -19.44
C ALA A 133 -5.99 -5.12 -18.82
N ALA A 134 -6.11 -5.19 -17.50
CA ALA A 134 -6.54 -6.39 -16.79
C ALA A 134 -8.06 -6.59 -16.86
N ALA A 135 -8.53 -7.84 -16.75
CA ALA A 135 -9.97 -8.14 -16.73
C ALA A 135 -10.69 -7.50 -15.54
N ALA A 136 -10.02 -7.44 -14.37
CA ALA A 136 -10.58 -6.88 -13.14
C ALA A 136 -9.44 -6.41 -12.22
N GLY A 137 -9.10 -5.12 -12.26
CA GLY A 137 -8.02 -4.52 -11.47
C GLY A 137 -8.35 -4.36 -9.98
N ARG A 138 -7.33 -4.44 -9.13
CA ARG A 138 -7.44 -4.15 -7.69
C ARG A 138 -6.37 -3.15 -7.29
N ILE A 139 -6.78 -2.06 -6.64
CA ILE A 139 -5.89 -1.05 -6.07
C ILE A 139 -6.11 -1.03 -4.57
N VAL A 140 -5.07 -1.30 -3.81
CA VAL A 140 -5.09 -1.31 -2.35
C VAL A 140 -4.13 -0.25 -1.84
N ASN A 141 -4.64 0.75 -1.16
CA ASN A 141 -3.87 1.83 -0.58
C ASN A 141 -3.67 1.59 0.92
N LEU A 142 -2.42 1.40 1.35
CA LEU A 142 -2.11 1.22 2.77
C LEU A 142 -2.22 2.56 3.50
N SER A 143 -3.32 2.72 4.18
CA SER A 143 -3.63 3.85 5.05
C SER A 143 -3.36 3.50 6.52
N SER A 144 -3.97 4.22 7.43
CA SER A 144 -3.91 4.03 8.88
C SER A 144 -5.19 4.55 9.52
N GLN A 145 -5.60 4.00 10.67
CA GLN A 145 -6.63 4.62 11.50
C GLN A 145 -6.27 6.07 11.89
N LEU A 146 -4.96 6.38 11.93
CA LEU A 146 -4.45 7.73 12.14
C LEU A 146 -4.77 8.70 10.98
N GLY A 147 -5.27 8.21 9.85
CA GLY A 147 -5.82 9.02 8.77
C GLY A 147 -7.31 9.34 8.91
N SER A 148 -7.95 8.89 9.99
CA SER A 148 -9.38 9.10 10.23
C SER A 148 -9.64 10.35 11.05
N PHE A 149 -10.24 11.38 10.45
CA PHE A 149 -10.69 12.56 11.20
C PHE A 149 -11.79 12.22 12.20
N GLY A 150 -12.65 11.26 11.89
CA GLY A 150 -13.69 10.79 12.80
C GLY A 150 -13.09 10.27 14.12
N LEU A 151 -12.03 9.46 14.03
CA LEU A 151 -11.35 8.93 15.22
C LEU A 151 -10.52 9.98 15.96
N HIS A 152 -9.88 10.91 15.24
CA HIS A 152 -9.08 11.98 15.86
C HIS A 152 -9.90 13.03 16.61
N THR A 153 -11.19 13.17 16.30
CA THR A 153 -12.10 14.14 16.93
C THR A 153 -13.01 13.53 17.98
N ASP A 154 -13.02 12.20 18.13
CA ASP A 154 -13.80 11.49 19.14
C ASP A 154 -12.97 11.28 20.42
N PRO A 155 -13.34 11.93 21.56
CA PRO A 155 -12.62 11.78 22.83
C PRO A 155 -12.62 10.34 23.39
N SER A 156 -13.51 9.47 22.91
CA SER A 156 -13.54 8.06 23.30
C SER A 156 -12.63 7.17 22.47
N SER A 157 -12.04 7.70 21.38
CA SER A 157 -11.15 6.99 20.50
C SER A 157 -9.79 6.74 21.13
N SER A 158 -9.21 5.55 20.91
CA SER A 158 -7.87 5.20 21.39
C SER A 158 -6.73 6.05 20.80
N ILE A 159 -7.00 6.79 19.71
CA ILE A 159 -6.01 7.68 19.07
C ILE A 159 -6.25 9.16 19.35
N TYR A 160 -7.26 9.48 20.19
CA TYR A 160 -7.63 10.89 20.46
C TYR A 160 -6.46 11.73 20.95
N ASP A 161 -5.66 11.20 21.88
CA ASP A 161 -4.52 11.91 22.46
C ASP A 161 -3.20 11.71 21.69
N PHE A 162 -3.20 10.83 20.66
CA PHE A 162 -2.01 10.55 19.86
C PHE A 162 -2.01 11.40 18.59
N LYS A 163 -1.03 12.29 18.44
CA LYS A 163 -0.95 13.25 17.32
C LYS A 163 0.45 13.27 16.70
N ILE A 164 0.56 12.75 15.50
CA ILE A 164 1.76 12.81 14.64
C ILE A 164 1.35 13.45 13.30
N PRO A 165 1.25 14.78 13.25
CA PRO A 165 0.40 15.48 12.29
C PRO A 165 0.79 15.32 10.84
N ALA A 166 2.07 15.18 10.49
CA ALA A 166 2.49 15.00 9.10
C ALA A 166 2.08 13.62 8.59
N TYR A 167 2.26 12.58 9.40
CA TYR A 167 1.82 11.23 9.07
C TYR A 167 0.29 11.14 9.01
N ASP A 168 -0.40 11.61 10.05
CA ASP A 168 -1.86 11.58 10.16
C ASP A 168 -2.50 12.25 8.93
N ALA A 169 -2.07 13.48 8.62
CA ALA A 169 -2.55 14.23 7.45
C ALA A 169 -2.24 13.49 6.14
N SER A 170 -1.05 12.90 6.00
CA SER A 170 -0.72 12.13 4.80
C SER A 170 -1.67 10.95 4.58
N LYS A 171 -2.05 10.23 5.65
CA LYS A 171 -2.98 9.11 5.59
C LYS A 171 -4.42 9.55 5.37
N SER A 172 -4.81 10.73 5.87
CA SER A 172 -6.11 11.35 5.51
C SER A 172 -6.19 11.66 4.01
N VAL A 173 -5.09 12.15 3.41
CA VAL A 173 -5.04 12.40 1.96
C VAL A 173 -5.09 11.08 1.17
N VAL A 174 -4.43 10.01 1.63
CA VAL A 174 -4.56 8.67 1.03
C VAL A 174 -6.01 8.17 1.07
N ASN A 175 -6.73 8.41 2.17
CA ASN A 175 -8.16 8.10 2.29
C ASN A 175 -8.99 8.90 1.28
N ALA A 176 -8.79 10.22 1.20
CA ALA A 176 -9.48 11.08 0.23
C ALA A 176 -9.17 10.66 -1.22
N TRP A 177 -7.91 10.40 -1.56
CA TRP A 177 -7.50 9.88 -2.86
C TRP A 177 -8.22 8.58 -3.22
N THR A 178 -8.33 7.65 -2.27
CA THR A 178 -9.03 6.38 -2.46
C THR A 178 -10.49 6.60 -2.86
N VAL A 179 -11.19 7.50 -2.19
CA VAL A 179 -12.61 7.84 -2.50
C VAL A 179 -12.74 8.45 -3.90
N HIS A 180 -11.88 9.43 -4.24
CA HIS A 180 -11.93 10.08 -5.54
C HIS A 180 -11.60 9.12 -6.69
N LEU A 181 -10.57 8.29 -6.53
CA LEU A 181 -10.19 7.32 -7.56
C LEU A 181 -11.24 6.20 -7.71
N ALA A 182 -11.83 5.74 -6.60
CA ALA A 182 -12.93 4.78 -6.65
C ALA A 182 -14.14 5.35 -7.40
N TYR A 183 -14.46 6.62 -7.21
CA TYR A 183 -15.51 7.30 -7.96
C TYR A 183 -15.18 7.44 -9.46
N GLU A 184 -13.94 7.83 -9.81
CA GLU A 184 -13.49 7.89 -11.21
C GLU A 184 -13.67 6.54 -11.92
N LEU A 185 -13.35 5.45 -11.22
CA LEU A 185 -13.33 4.09 -11.78
C LEU A 185 -14.63 3.29 -11.54
N LYS A 186 -15.70 3.93 -11.06
CA LYS A 186 -16.95 3.26 -10.65
C LYS A 186 -17.63 2.44 -11.75
N ASP A 187 -17.49 2.87 -13.00
CA ASP A 187 -18.09 2.22 -14.18
C ASP A 187 -17.09 1.23 -14.86
N THR A 188 -16.03 0.87 -14.16
CA THR A 188 -15.03 -0.11 -14.59
C THR A 188 -15.01 -1.32 -13.65
N PRO A 189 -14.39 -2.45 -14.03
CA PRO A 189 -14.24 -3.59 -13.13
C PRO A 189 -13.14 -3.39 -12.05
N ILE A 190 -12.51 -2.21 -11.99
CA ILE A 190 -11.44 -1.91 -11.03
C ILE A 190 -12.05 -1.57 -9.67
N LYS A 191 -11.52 -2.17 -8.60
CA LYS A 191 -11.88 -1.85 -7.21
C LYS A 191 -10.71 -1.12 -6.54
N VAL A 192 -11.03 -0.04 -5.81
CA VAL A 192 -10.05 0.79 -5.11
C VAL A 192 -10.44 0.90 -3.65
N ASN A 193 -9.60 0.44 -2.74
CA ASN A 193 -9.88 0.46 -1.30
C ASN A 193 -8.67 0.88 -0.48
N ALA A 194 -8.91 1.54 0.65
CA ALA A 194 -7.92 1.82 1.67
C ALA A 194 -7.99 0.77 2.77
N VAL A 195 -6.83 0.44 3.35
CA VAL A 195 -6.75 -0.51 4.46
C VAL A 195 -5.89 0.04 5.60
N HIS A 196 -6.29 -0.27 6.83
CA HIS A 196 -5.47 -0.13 8.01
C HIS A 196 -4.85 -1.48 8.37
N PRO A 197 -3.51 -1.60 8.50
CA PRO A 197 -2.86 -2.87 8.83
C PRO A 197 -3.02 -3.25 10.32
N GLY A 198 -3.43 -2.32 11.18
CA GLY A 198 -3.34 -2.43 12.64
C GLY A 198 -2.06 -1.80 13.18
N TYR A 199 -1.86 -1.88 14.51
CA TYR A 199 -0.60 -1.49 15.15
C TYR A 199 0.35 -2.68 15.10
N VAL A 200 1.20 -2.72 14.06
CA VAL A 200 2.01 -3.88 13.67
C VAL A 200 3.45 -3.71 14.12
N LYS A 201 4.05 -4.72 14.72
CA LYS A 201 5.48 -4.77 15.10
C LYS A 201 6.37 -4.69 13.87
N THR A 202 6.87 -3.49 13.57
CA THR A 202 7.75 -3.22 12.41
C THR A 202 8.86 -2.25 12.79
N ASP A 203 9.87 -2.12 11.92
CA ASP A 203 10.93 -1.12 12.10
C ASP A 203 10.41 0.33 12.09
N MET A 204 9.23 0.58 11.50
CA MET A 204 8.64 1.92 11.42
C MET A 204 8.33 2.50 12.80
N ASN A 205 7.98 1.65 13.76
CA ASN A 205 7.65 2.00 15.13
C ASN A 205 8.60 1.36 16.16
N GLY A 206 9.85 1.08 15.74
CA GLY A 206 10.88 0.53 16.63
C GLY A 206 10.60 -0.90 17.11
N GLY A 207 9.73 -1.65 16.43
CA GLY A 207 9.36 -3.01 16.80
C GLY A 207 8.19 -3.08 17.78
N ASP A 208 7.63 -1.95 18.20
CA ASP A 208 6.45 -1.90 19.05
C ASP A 208 5.17 -2.21 18.25
N GLY A 209 4.13 -2.70 18.91
CA GLY A 209 2.87 -3.05 18.26
C GLY A 209 2.13 -4.19 18.95
N GLU A 210 0.86 -4.36 18.57
CA GLU A 210 -0.01 -5.42 19.09
C GLU A 210 -0.02 -6.65 18.17
N LEU A 211 0.11 -6.41 16.84
CA LEU A 211 0.03 -7.44 15.81
C LEU A 211 1.42 -7.80 15.28
N ASP A 212 1.58 -9.04 14.85
CA ASP A 212 2.70 -9.44 14.01
C ASP A 212 2.48 -9.01 12.54
N VAL A 213 3.52 -9.13 11.72
CA VAL A 213 3.45 -8.75 10.31
C VAL A 213 2.50 -9.64 9.50
N GLU A 214 2.28 -10.89 9.95
CA GLU A 214 1.38 -11.84 9.30
C GLU A 214 -0.07 -11.36 9.43
N ALA A 215 -0.49 -11.00 10.64
CA ALA A 215 -1.80 -10.42 10.88
C ALA A 215 -1.94 -9.04 10.19
N GLY A 216 -0.89 -8.21 10.23
CA GLY A 216 -0.88 -6.88 9.61
C GLY A 216 -1.07 -6.88 8.09
N ALA A 217 -0.64 -7.94 7.40
CA ALA A 217 -0.79 -8.06 5.95
C ALA A 217 -2.21 -8.46 5.50
N ARG A 218 -3.02 -9.06 6.39
CA ARG A 218 -4.32 -9.67 6.04
C ARG A 218 -5.26 -8.71 5.32
N SER A 219 -5.45 -7.50 5.85
CA SER A 219 -6.36 -6.52 5.23
C SER A 219 -5.93 -6.16 3.80
N SER A 220 -4.62 -6.03 3.55
CA SER A 220 -4.08 -5.79 2.20
C SER A 220 -4.34 -6.96 1.26
N VAL A 221 -4.15 -8.19 1.74
CA VAL A 221 -4.36 -9.40 0.96
C VAL A 221 -5.84 -9.62 0.66
N GLU A 222 -6.74 -9.43 1.64
CA GLU A 222 -8.19 -9.51 1.46
C GLU A 222 -8.67 -8.57 0.35
N MET A 223 -8.26 -7.29 0.40
CA MET A 223 -8.66 -6.29 -0.60
C MET A 223 -7.99 -6.53 -1.97
N ALA A 224 -6.79 -7.09 -2.02
CA ALA A 224 -6.10 -7.45 -3.25
C ALA A 224 -6.74 -8.67 -3.96
N LEU A 225 -7.36 -9.57 -3.21
CA LEU A 225 -7.99 -10.79 -3.72
C LEU A 225 -9.52 -10.71 -3.81
N LEU A 226 -10.12 -9.53 -3.60
CA LEU A 226 -11.56 -9.33 -3.73
C LEU A 226 -12.12 -9.93 -5.03
N ASP A 227 -13.30 -10.53 -4.93
CA ASP A 227 -14.08 -10.89 -6.10
C ASP A 227 -14.63 -9.64 -6.83
N ASP A 228 -15.27 -9.85 -7.98
CA ASP A 228 -15.77 -8.75 -8.82
C ASP A 228 -16.95 -8.00 -8.20
N ASN A 229 -17.66 -8.62 -7.26
CA ASN A 229 -18.78 -8.02 -6.52
C ASN A 229 -18.34 -7.34 -5.22
N GLY A 230 -17.04 -7.39 -4.89
CA GLY A 230 -16.49 -6.77 -3.71
C GLY A 230 -16.63 -5.26 -3.69
N PRO A 231 -16.42 -4.63 -2.52
CA PRO A 231 -16.56 -3.18 -2.34
C PRO A 231 -15.49 -2.38 -3.10
N SER A 232 -15.81 -1.11 -3.38
CA SER A 232 -14.87 -0.09 -3.87
C SER A 232 -15.14 1.21 -3.13
N GLY A 233 -14.10 1.98 -2.82
CA GLY A 233 -14.22 3.22 -2.06
C GLY A 233 -14.45 2.99 -0.57
N THR A 234 -13.89 1.92 0.00
CA THR A 234 -14.01 1.63 1.44
C THR A 234 -12.66 1.78 2.16
N PHE A 235 -12.76 2.03 3.46
CA PHE A 235 -11.63 1.99 4.39
C PHE A 235 -11.86 0.91 5.42
N THR A 236 -10.97 -0.10 5.48
CA THR A 236 -11.23 -1.30 6.26
C THR A 236 -10.03 -1.76 7.07
N HIS A 237 -10.31 -2.50 8.15
CA HIS A 237 -9.36 -3.26 8.95
C HIS A 237 -9.95 -4.61 9.29
N MET A 238 -9.31 -5.72 8.87
CA MET A 238 -9.73 -7.11 9.16
C MET A 238 -11.25 -7.31 8.91
N GLY A 239 -11.71 -6.94 7.71
CA GLY A 239 -13.11 -7.08 7.29
C GLY A 239 -14.09 -6.08 7.91
N LYS A 240 -13.66 -5.18 8.81
CA LYS A 240 -14.50 -4.15 9.42
C LYS A 240 -14.27 -2.80 8.72
N THR A 241 -15.36 -2.10 8.42
CA THR A 241 -15.28 -0.72 7.91
C THR A 241 -14.88 0.22 9.04
N LEU A 242 -13.93 1.10 8.74
CA LEU A 242 -13.48 2.19 9.61
C LEU A 242 -14.10 3.52 9.16
N PRO A 243 -14.28 4.48 10.07
CA PRO A 243 -14.64 5.85 9.69
C PRO A 243 -13.48 6.53 8.98
N TRP A 244 -13.84 7.43 8.03
CA TRP A 244 -12.87 8.25 7.28
C TRP A 244 -12.19 9.32 8.13
#